data_473dbc64d839f92ec15a0e98bffb5e80
#
_entry.id   473dbc64d839f92ec15a0e98bffb5e80
#
_cell.length_a   1.000
_cell.length_b   1.000
_cell.length_c   1.000
_cell.angle_alpha   90.00
_cell.angle_beta   90.00
_cell.angle_gamma   90.00
#
_symmetry.space_group_name_H-M   'P 1'
#
loop_
_entity.id
_entity.type
_entity.pdbx_description
1 polymer ?
#
loop_
_entity_poly.entity_id
_entity_poly.type
_entity_poly.pdbx_seq_one_letter_code
_entity_poly.pdbx_strand_id
1 'polypeptide(L)'
;MVADIVRGLLVFPEYKTYWQGSRDRIPDVEHLSPEEWARLIEKRPDYGRVVCRCRHVTEGQIVDAIRAPLGARSLDAIKRRTEAGMGRCQSGFCSPKVMEIIAREVDGLQMGDVTKMGPGSELCFGRTRPAHEEDGR
;
A
#
# COMPACT_ATOMS: atom_id res chain seq x y z
N MET A 1 31.75 -3.91 -7.97
CA MET A 1 32.04 -4.15 -6.53
C MET A 1 31.04 -5.12 -5.87
N VAL A 2 29.73 -4.78 -5.63
CA VAL A 2 28.80 -5.76 -5.03
C VAL A 2 28.56 -6.98 -5.92
N ALA A 3 28.37 -6.78 -7.22
CA ALA A 3 28.17 -7.86 -8.18
C ALA A 3 29.40 -8.82 -8.27
N ASP A 4 30.59 -8.29 -8.07
CA ASP A 4 31.82 -9.09 -8.12
C ASP A 4 31.99 -9.94 -6.86
N ILE A 5 31.59 -9.39 -5.70
CA ILE A 5 31.54 -10.13 -4.42
C ILE A 5 30.53 -11.28 -4.53
N VAL A 6 29.31 -11.00 -4.99
CA VAL A 6 28.27 -12.03 -5.16
C VAL A 6 28.69 -13.09 -6.15
N ARG A 7 29.32 -12.70 -7.28
CA ARG A 7 29.84 -13.64 -8.28
C ARG A 7 30.94 -14.52 -7.73
N GLY A 8 31.80 -14.00 -6.84
CA GLY A 8 32.84 -14.77 -6.16
C GLY A 8 32.33 -15.76 -5.11
N LEU A 9 31.12 -15.52 -4.57
CA LEU A 9 30.49 -16.39 -3.57
C LEU A 9 29.64 -17.52 -4.16
N LEU A 10 29.24 -17.38 -5.44
CA LEU A 10 28.40 -18.37 -6.12
C LEU A 10 29.26 -19.32 -6.95
N VAL A 11 29.01 -20.62 -6.79
CA VAL A 11 29.80 -21.68 -7.49
C VAL A 11 29.51 -21.67 -8.99
N PHE A 12 28.25 -21.39 -9.41
CA PHE A 12 27.84 -21.29 -10.82
C PHE A 12 26.77 -20.23 -10.96
N PRO A 13 27.12 -18.93 -11.05
CA PRO A 13 26.14 -17.87 -11.21
C PRO A 13 25.59 -17.86 -12.65
N GLU A 14 24.32 -18.23 -12.81
CA GLU A 14 23.61 -18.08 -14.08
C GLU A 14 22.92 -16.71 -14.15
N TYR A 15 23.03 -16.06 -15.30
CA TYR A 15 22.29 -14.81 -15.56
C TYR A 15 20.82 -15.13 -15.82
N LYS A 16 19.93 -14.41 -15.15
CA LYS A 16 18.50 -14.49 -15.47
C LYS A 16 18.25 -13.96 -16.88
N THR A 17 17.68 -14.77 -17.75
CA THR A 17 17.37 -14.40 -19.15
C THR A 17 16.24 -13.35 -19.25
N TYR A 18 15.42 -13.19 -18.18
CA TYR A 18 14.27 -12.29 -18.10
C TYR A 18 14.42 -11.21 -17.03
N TRP A 19 15.65 -10.78 -16.73
CA TRP A 19 15.88 -9.74 -15.74
C TRP A 19 15.45 -8.36 -16.26
N GLN A 20 14.54 -7.71 -15.54
CA GLN A 20 14.18 -6.31 -15.75
C GLN A 20 15.00 -5.42 -14.81
N GLY A 21 15.85 -4.60 -15.38
CA GLY A 21 16.72 -3.67 -14.64
C GLY A 21 16.03 -2.41 -14.13
N SER A 22 14.83 -2.15 -14.62
CA SER A 22 14.03 -0.98 -14.24
C SER A 22 12.58 -1.38 -13.99
N ARG A 23 11.88 -0.60 -13.20
CA ARG A 23 10.42 -0.67 -13.03
C ARG A 23 9.84 0.74 -13.11
N ASP A 24 8.61 0.83 -13.54
CA ASP A 24 7.88 2.09 -13.50
C ASP A 24 7.67 2.54 -12.05
N ARG A 25 7.87 3.83 -11.82
CA ARG A 25 7.55 4.44 -10.52
C ARG A 25 6.03 4.61 -10.41
N ILE A 26 5.53 4.50 -9.19
CA ILE A 26 4.16 4.95 -8.90
C ILE A 26 4.09 6.44 -9.22
N PRO A 27 3.15 6.89 -10.07
CA PRO A 27 3.00 8.30 -10.40
C PRO A 27 2.81 9.14 -9.13
N ASP A 28 3.62 10.18 -8.97
CA ASP A 28 3.50 11.12 -7.88
C ASP A 28 2.66 12.31 -8.32
N VAL A 29 1.41 12.33 -7.91
CA VAL A 29 0.44 13.35 -8.36
C VAL A 29 0.78 14.76 -7.88
N GLU A 30 1.58 14.91 -6.82
CA GLU A 30 2.02 16.21 -6.33
C GLU A 30 2.96 16.91 -7.31
N HIS A 31 3.66 16.14 -8.15
CA HIS A 31 4.63 16.65 -9.15
C HIS A 31 4.08 16.66 -10.58
N LEU A 32 2.82 16.27 -10.80
CA LEU A 32 2.18 16.32 -12.12
C LEU A 32 1.57 17.70 -12.38
N SER A 33 1.61 18.14 -13.64
CA SER A 33 0.79 19.28 -14.05
C SER A 33 -0.70 18.93 -13.97
N PRO A 34 -1.61 19.93 -13.86
CA PRO A 34 -3.04 19.67 -13.85
C PRO A 34 -3.53 18.88 -15.08
N GLU A 35 -2.95 19.12 -16.25
CA GLU A 35 -3.30 18.45 -17.50
C GLU A 35 -2.81 16.98 -17.52
N GLU A 36 -1.63 16.72 -16.98
CA GLU A 36 -1.09 15.36 -16.84
C GLU A 36 -1.92 14.56 -15.84
N TRP A 37 -2.28 15.17 -14.72
CA TRP A 37 -3.12 14.52 -13.72
C TRP A 37 -4.53 14.25 -14.28
N ALA A 38 -5.13 15.20 -15.01
CA ALA A 38 -6.43 14.98 -15.66
C ALA A 38 -6.38 13.79 -16.64
N ARG A 39 -5.35 13.69 -17.48
CA ARG A 39 -5.16 12.53 -18.38
C ARG A 39 -4.95 11.22 -17.63
N LEU A 40 -4.30 11.27 -16.48
CA LEU A 40 -4.12 10.10 -15.63
C LEU A 40 -5.46 9.65 -15.04
N ILE A 41 -6.30 10.59 -14.58
CA ILE A 41 -7.65 10.31 -14.06
C ILE A 41 -8.55 9.71 -15.15
N GLU A 42 -8.50 10.21 -16.38
CA GLU A 42 -9.26 9.65 -17.50
C GLU A 42 -8.94 8.16 -17.73
N LYS A 43 -7.67 7.78 -17.60
CA LYS A 43 -7.21 6.39 -17.74
C LYS A 43 -7.48 5.55 -16.49
N ARG A 44 -7.35 6.14 -15.33
CA ARG A 44 -7.37 5.53 -14.01
C ARG A 44 -8.14 6.41 -13.03
N PRO A 45 -9.47 6.27 -12.94
CA PRO A 45 -10.32 7.12 -12.08
C PRO A 45 -9.96 7.09 -10.59
N ASP A 46 -9.30 6.03 -10.12
CA ASP A 46 -8.78 5.90 -8.77
C ASP A 46 -7.71 6.95 -8.42
N TYR A 47 -7.01 7.50 -9.41
CA TYR A 47 -6.08 8.62 -9.22
C TYR A 47 -6.77 9.97 -8.96
N GLY A 48 -8.08 10.07 -9.19
CA GLY A 48 -8.89 11.23 -8.82
C GLY A 48 -9.40 11.23 -7.38
N ARG A 49 -9.24 10.13 -6.66
CA ARG A 49 -9.74 9.98 -5.28
C ARG A 49 -8.61 10.17 -4.27
N VAL A 50 -8.54 11.35 -3.64
CA VAL A 50 -7.55 11.65 -2.61
C VAL A 50 -7.92 10.96 -1.30
N VAL A 51 -7.07 10.07 -0.82
CA VAL A 51 -7.20 9.33 0.44
C VAL A 51 -6.46 10.03 1.58
N CYS A 52 -5.20 10.38 1.37
CA CYS A 52 -4.41 11.11 2.36
C CYS A 52 -4.31 12.59 1.99
N ARG A 53 -5.13 13.43 2.63
CA ARG A 53 -5.17 14.87 2.34
C ARG A 53 -3.91 15.62 2.76
N CYS A 54 -3.21 15.15 3.80
CA CYS A 54 -2.01 15.82 4.30
C CYS A 54 -0.79 15.64 3.38
N ARG A 55 -0.78 14.59 2.55
CA ARG A 55 0.28 14.24 1.62
C ARG A 55 -0.23 14.07 0.20
N HIS A 56 -1.44 14.51 -0.09
CA HIS A 56 -2.13 14.42 -1.39
C HIS A 56 -2.07 13.04 -2.06
N VAL A 57 -1.97 11.96 -1.26
CA VAL A 57 -1.90 10.60 -1.81
C VAL A 57 -3.27 10.13 -2.24
N THR A 58 -3.35 9.64 -3.47
CA THR A 58 -4.57 9.13 -4.09
C THR A 58 -4.76 7.63 -3.88
N GLU A 59 -5.98 7.15 -4.12
CA GLU A 59 -6.29 5.72 -4.09
C GLU A 59 -5.48 4.95 -5.13
N GLY A 60 -5.31 5.51 -6.34
CA GLY A 60 -4.51 4.90 -7.41
C GLY A 60 -3.07 4.61 -6.99
N GLN A 61 -2.42 5.55 -6.29
CA GLN A 61 -1.06 5.34 -5.77
C GLN A 61 -1.02 4.21 -4.72
N ILE A 62 -2.04 4.10 -3.88
CA ILE A 62 -2.15 3.03 -2.87
C ILE A 62 -2.36 1.68 -3.55
N VAL A 63 -3.26 1.61 -4.53
CA VAL A 63 -3.52 0.40 -5.33
C VAL A 63 -2.26 -0.06 -6.05
N ASP A 64 -1.52 0.85 -6.67
CA ASP A 64 -0.27 0.51 -7.36
C ASP A 64 0.81 0.00 -6.37
N ALA A 65 0.86 0.57 -5.16
CA ALA A 65 1.74 0.07 -4.11
C ALA A 65 1.38 -1.35 -3.65
N ILE A 66 0.10 -1.70 -3.65
CA ILE A 66 -0.39 -3.04 -3.31
C ILE A 66 -0.10 -4.03 -4.44
N ARG A 67 -0.31 -3.63 -5.68
CA ARG A 67 -0.16 -4.48 -6.88
C ARG A 67 1.28 -4.63 -7.36
N ALA A 68 2.21 -3.85 -6.81
CA ALA A 68 3.64 -3.97 -7.13
C ALA A 68 4.16 -5.39 -6.84
N PRO A 69 5.24 -5.86 -7.51
CA PRO A 69 5.77 -7.22 -7.33
C PRO A 69 6.07 -7.60 -5.88
N LEU A 70 6.53 -6.65 -5.07
CA LEU A 70 6.66 -6.78 -3.61
C LEU A 70 5.54 -5.95 -2.95
N GLY A 71 4.30 -6.34 -3.18
CA GLY A 71 3.11 -5.60 -2.82
C GLY A 71 3.03 -5.20 -1.34
N ALA A 72 2.52 -4.01 -1.09
CA ALA A 72 2.26 -3.53 0.26
C ALA A 72 1.07 -4.28 0.88
N ARG A 73 1.24 -4.87 2.07
CA ARG A 73 0.22 -5.66 2.77
C ARG A 73 -0.11 -5.13 4.17
N SER A 74 0.48 -3.98 4.56
CA SER A 74 0.26 -3.36 5.87
C SER A 74 0.24 -1.85 5.75
N LEU A 75 -0.24 -1.14 6.77
CA LEU A 75 -0.28 0.31 6.77
C LEU A 75 1.11 0.93 6.61
N ASP A 76 2.11 0.41 7.31
CA ASP A 76 3.49 0.92 7.22
C ASP A 76 4.13 0.61 5.86
N ALA A 77 3.73 -0.49 5.20
CA ALA A 77 4.18 -0.78 3.85
C ALA A 77 3.64 0.23 2.83
N ILE A 78 2.37 0.62 2.95
CA ILE A 78 1.76 1.72 2.16
C ILE A 78 2.46 3.04 2.47
N LYS A 79 2.59 3.37 3.75
CA LYS A 79 3.24 4.60 4.22
C LYS A 79 4.64 4.81 3.61
N ARG A 80 5.46 3.74 3.59
CA ARG A 80 6.82 3.80 3.06
C ARG A 80 6.90 3.92 1.54
N ARG A 81 5.84 3.57 0.82
CA ARG A 81 5.82 3.60 -0.66
C ARG A 81 5.10 4.81 -1.23
N THR A 82 4.16 5.38 -0.48
CA THR A 82 3.28 6.44 -0.96
C THR A 82 3.27 7.67 -0.07
N GLU A 83 3.91 7.62 1.11
CA GLU A 83 3.87 8.64 2.16
C GLU A 83 2.48 8.84 2.80
N ALA A 84 1.47 8.05 2.44
CA ALA A 84 0.19 8.08 3.12
C ALA A 84 0.37 7.86 4.63
N GLY A 85 -0.16 8.77 5.44
CA GLY A 85 -0.03 8.72 6.90
C GLY A 85 1.21 9.42 7.49
N MET A 86 2.10 10.00 6.66
CA MET A 86 3.27 10.77 7.14
C MET A 86 2.95 12.24 7.46
N GLY A 87 1.74 12.71 7.16
CA GLY A 87 1.36 14.10 7.39
C GLY A 87 1.00 14.41 8.84
N ARG A 88 0.52 15.63 9.09
CA ARG A 88 0.23 16.17 10.44
C ARG A 88 -0.68 15.30 11.31
N CYS A 89 -1.67 14.62 10.71
CA CYS A 89 -2.62 13.78 11.45
C CYS A 89 -2.05 12.40 11.82
N GLN A 90 -0.85 12.04 11.37
CA GLN A 90 -0.20 10.75 11.65
C GLN A 90 -1.13 9.55 11.45
N SER A 91 -1.77 9.48 10.28
CA SER A 91 -2.73 8.45 9.87
C SER A 91 -4.13 8.53 10.50
N GLY A 92 -4.39 9.46 11.41
CA GLY A 92 -5.65 9.54 12.15
C GLY A 92 -6.92 9.57 11.28
N PHE A 93 -6.83 10.08 10.04
CA PHE A 93 -7.99 10.15 9.13
C PHE A 93 -7.90 9.16 7.96
N CYS A 94 -6.71 8.88 7.45
CA CYS A 94 -6.58 8.06 6.24
C CYS A 94 -6.46 6.55 6.53
N SER A 95 -6.04 6.13 7.74
CA SER A 95 -5.83 4.71 8.04
C SER A 95 -7.05 3.82 7.82
N PRO A 96 -8.29 4.16 8.23
CA PRO A 96 -9.43 3.30 7.96
C PRO A 96 -9.66 3.10 6.45
N LYS A 97 -9.50 4.17 5.66
CA LYS A 97 -9.65 4.08 4.20
C LYS A 97 -8.52 3.28 3.54
N VAL A 98 -7.29 3.42 4.03
CA VAL A 98 -6.17 2.60 3.56
C VAL A 98 -6.39 1.12 3.90
N MET A 99 -6.91 0.81 5.10
CA MET A 99 -7.25 -0.56 5.51
C MET A 99 -8.32 -1.17 4.59
N GLU A 100 -9.36 -0.40 4.28
CA GLU A 100 -10.42 -0.81 3.35
C GLU A 100 -9.87 -1.12 1.95
N ILE A 101 -8.96 -0.28 1.44
CA ILE A 101 -8.33 -0.49 0.15
C ILE A 101 -7.44 -1.74 0.17
N ILE A 102 -6.63 -1.94 1.22
CA ILE A 102 -5.79 -3.14 1.37
C ILE A 102 -6.67 -4.39 1.39
N ALA A 103 -7.74 -4.40 2.20
CA ALA A 103 -8.64 -5.53 2.30
C ALA A 103 -9.35 -5.85 0.98
N ARG A 104 -9.70 -4.82 0.20
CA ARG A 104 -10.32 -4.99 -1.12
C ARG A 104 -9.35 -5.55 -2.17
N GLU A 105 -8.11 -5.11 -2.15
CA GLU A 105 -7.10 -5.44 -3.18
C GLU A 105 -6.33 -6.73 -2.88
N VAL A 106 -6.43 -7.24 -1.66
CA VAL A 106 -5.71 -8.46 -1.24
C VAL A 106 -6.72 -9.57 -0.99
N ASP A 107 -6.68 -10.59 -1.83
CA ASP A 107 -7.59 -11.73 -1.73
C ASP A 107 -7.56 -12.39 -0.35
N GLY A 108 -8.76 -12.66 0.18
CA GLY A 108 -8.95 -13.34 1.46
C GLY A 108 -8.65 -12.50 2.71
N LEU A 109 -8.25 -11.23 2.57
CA LEU A 109 -7.98 -10.35 3.70
C LEU A 109 -9.23 -9.55 4.08
N GLN A 110 -9.60 -9.58 5.35
CA GLN A 110 -10.65 -8.72 5.89
C GLN A 110 -10.05 -7.42 6.45
N MET A 111 -10.85 -6.37 6.56
CA MET A 111 -10.39 -5.09 7.11
C MET A 111 -9.81 -5.24 8.52
N GLY A 112 -10.36 -6.14 9.32
CA GLY A 112 -9.89 -6.44 10.69
C GLY A 112 -8.53 -7.13 10.74
N ASP A 113 -8.13 -7.80 9.66
CA ASP A 113 -6.86 -8.53 9.57
C ASP A 113 -5.70 -7.65 9.11
N VAL A 114 -6.00 -6.40 8.70
CA VAL A 114 -4.96 -5.47 8.26
C VAL A 114 -4.10 -5.06 9.44
N THR A 115 -2.81 -5.34 9.34
CA THR A 115 -1.83 -5.03 10.39
C THR A 115 -1.17 -3.67 10.18
N LYS A 116 -0.58 -3.13 11.24
CA LYS A 116 0.24 -1.93 11.13
C LYS A 116 1.53 -2.20 10.34
N MET A 117 2.30 -3.23 10.69
CA MET A 117 3.59 -3.54 10.05
C MET A 117 3.82 -5.04 9.75
N GLY A 118 2.89 -5.91 10.13
CA GLY A 118 2.98 -7.36 9.96
C GLY A 118 2.36 -8.11 11.14
N PRO A 119 2.46 -9.44 11.18
CA PRO A 119 1.91 -10.26 12.26
C PRO A 119 2.35 -9.76 13.64
N GLY A 120 1.44 -9.73 14.59
CA GLY A 120 1.67 -9.20 15.94
C GLY A 120 1.50 -7.68 16.06
N SER A 121 1.06 -7.00 15.00
CA SER A 121 0.75 -5.56 15.01
C SER A 121 -0.67 -5.27 14.50
N GLU A 122 -1.59 -6.11 14.89
CA GLU A 122 -3.02 -6.00 14.59
C GLU A 122 -3.58 -4.70 15.17
N LEU A 123 -4.51 -4.08 14.45
CA LEU A 123 -5.17 -2.84 14.87
C LEU A 123 -6.55 -3.10 15.46
N CYS A 124 -7.14 -4.26 15.15
CA CYS A 124 -8.46 -4.68 15.63
C CYS A 124 -8.33 -5.96 16.43
N PHE A 125 -8.63 -5.89 17.72
CA PHE A 125 -8.57 -7.04 18.65
C PHE A 125 -9.97 -7.55 19.05
N GLY A 126 -10.96 -7.36 18.19
CA GLY A 126 -12.32 -7.77 18.44
C GLY A 126 -13.24 -6.62 18.89
N ARG A 127 -14.40 -6.97 19.42
CA ARG A 127 -15.40 -5.98 19.84
C ARG A 127 -15.07 -5.47 21.23
N THR A 128 -15.18 -4.16 21.43
CA THR A 128 -15.02 -3.51 22.74
C THR A 128 -16.18 -3.80 23.71
N ARG A 129 -17.35 -4.23 23.16
CA ARG A 129 -18.47 -4.74 23.93
C ARG A 129 -18.72 -6.20 23.56
N PRO A 130 -18.97 -7.10 24.54
CA PRO A 130 -19.48 -8.42 24.22
C PRO A 130 -20.79 -8.26 23.42
N ALA A 131 -21.07 -9.17 22.51
CA ALA A 131 -22.41 -9.23 21.92
C ALA A 131 -23.41 -9.36 23.07
N HIS A 132 -24.40 -8.48 23.13
CA HIS A 132 -25.54 -8.74 23.98
C HIS A 132 -26.10 -10.09 23.53
N GLU A 133 -26.10 -11.08 24.41
CA GLU A 133 -26.98 -12.22 24.27
C GLU A 133 -28.38 -11.60 24.18
N GLU A 134 -29.03 -11.75 23.04
CA GLU A 134 -30.45 -11.41 22.93
C GLU A 134 -31.15 -12.36 23.88
N ASP A 135 -31.49 -11.83 25.05
CA ASP A 135 -32.41 -12.50 25.96
C ASP A 135 -33.68 -12.80 25.16
N GLY A 136 -33.87 -14.06 24.86
CA GLY A 136 -35.11 -14.56 24.23
C GLY A 136 -36.30 -14.15 25.07
N ARG A 137 -37.08 -13.19 24.56
CA ARG A 137 -38.46 -12.95 24.94
C ARG A 137 -39.37 -13.23 23.75
#